data_130d980f5ecd584c0476091996a0dd77
#
_entry.id   130d980f5ecd584c0476091996a0dd77
#
_cell.length_a   1.000
_cell.length_b   1.000
_cell.length_c   1.000
_cell.angle_alpha   90.00
_cell.angle_beta   90.00
_cell.angle_gamma   90.00
#
_symmetry.space_group_name_H-M   'P 1'
#
loop_
_entity.id
_entity.type
_entity.pdbx_description
1 polymer ?
#
loop_
_entity_poly.entity_id
_entity_poly.type
_entity_poly.pdbx_seq_one_letter_code
_entity_poly.pdbx_strand_id
1 'polypeptide(L)'
;MQRRRTSGGGYLLEVSASGGQGIIEYVLIIAVIGLVIVFAGPGVAGAVRNQFNLVGNTVNNGTVGGVGGGASGGGSAGTDSATVQAAIAKDAKDWTLEEQKAVAEDIAAKGEASSAFAKAEAAMNAGTKFSMKLTDGQTLEYKIIGINHDDLADGSGKTGLTFLAASTGIKSRVNATNTNAGGWEKSELRAKMNSGEIWNLMPSDFQSKVKPVRKLTNNVDGTDKNAAVTATSDKLFMLSYSEIVETPYSGWSGYSWIGNEGTQYEAFKGKVTNNYSGNDCLSVGVAWWECSLNPSASALFLYVNSNGDPSYNYVATNSNRVCPAWCF
;
A
#
# COMPACT_ATOMS: atom_id res chain seq x y z
N MET A 1 63.07 74.59 20.81
CA MET A 1 62.26 75.12 19.71
C MET A 1 61.48 73.96 19.14
N GLN A 2 60.24 73.81 19.51
CA GLN A 2 59.00 73.82 18.79
C GLN A 2 59.02 73.06 17.43
N ARG A 3 58.22 72.01 17.26
CA ARG A 3 56.79 72.07 16.85
C ARG A 3 56.14 70.70 16.85
N ARG A 4 54.91 70.69 17.32
CA ARG A 4 53.87 69.68 17.19
C ARG A 4 53.57 69.29 15.76
N ARG A 5 53.07 68.06 15.57
CA ARG A 5 51.87 67.79 14.73
C ARG A 5 51.20 66.50 15.12
N THR A 6 50.04 66.64 15.46
CA THR A 6 48.75 65.98 15.52
C THR A 6 48.51 64.90 14.48
N SER A 7 48.12 63.75 14.94
CA SER A 7 46.77 63.14 14.90
C SER A 7 46.13 63.00 13.52
N GLY A 8 45.84 61.75 13.16
CA GLY A 8 44.92 61.36 12.13
C GLY A 8 44.55 59.89 12.30
N GLY A 9 43.55 59.61 13.17
CA GLY A 9 42.98 58.30 13.28
C GLY A 9 42.06 58.02 12.10
N GLY A 10 42.36 56.99 11.32
CA GLY A 10 41.46 56.44 10.34
C GLY A 10 40.93 55.09 10.84
N TYR A 11 39.69 55.06 11.24
CA TYR A 11 39.01 53.81 11.50
C TYR A 11 38.66 53.17 10.15
N LEU A 12 39.37 52.09 9.81
CA LEU A 12 38.97 51.21 8.74
C LEU A 12 37.82 50.34 9.27
N LEU A 13 36.63 50.60 8.79
CA LEU A 13 35.49 49.70 8.92
C LEU A 13 35.76 48.48 8.07
N GLU A 14 36.14 47.38 8.68
CA GLU A 14 36.09 46.06 8.04
C GLU A 14 34.62 45.70 7.83
N VAL A 15 34.15 45.82 6.58
CA VAL A 15 32.86 45.24 6.16
C VAL A 15 33.10 43.73 5.99
N SER A 16 32.69 42.95 6.97
CA SER A 16 32.60 41.51 6.88
C SER A 16 31.61 41.11 5.79
N ALA A 17 32.13 40.63 4.66
CA ALA A 17 31.34 40.04 3.57
C ALA A 17 31.01 38.61 3.91
N SER A 18 29.98 38.36 4.73
CA SER A 18 29.51 37.00 5.05
C SER A 18 28.02 36.74 4.65
N GLY A 19 27.50 37.47 3.65
CA GLY A 19 26.09 37.32 3.23
C GLY A 19 25.85 36.64 1.90
N GLY A 20 26.89 36.29 1.13
CA GLY A 20 26.68 35.80 -0.25
C GLY A 20 26.85 34.28 -0.47
N GLN A 21 27.54 33.58 0.42
CA GLN A 21 27.80 32.13 0.25
C GLN A 21 26.56 31.26 0.48
N GLY A 22 25.74 31.55 1.46
CA GLY A 22 24.57 30.73 1.79
C GLY A 22 23.51 30.61 0.68
N ILE A 23 23.31 31.66 -0.13
CA ILE A 23 22.30 31.67 -1.20
C ILE A 23 22.72 30.80 -2.37
N ILE A 24 23.99 30.80 -2.75
CA ILE A 24 24.55 30.00 -3.85
C ILE A 24 24.52 28.51 -3.50
N GLU A 25 24.83 28.17 -2.24
CA GLU A 25 24.74 26.78 -1.75
C GLU A 25 23.31 26.27 -1.74
N TYR A 26 22.34 27.08 -1.31
CA TYR A 26 20.91 26.72 -1.36
C TYR A 26 20.40 26.51 -2.79
N VAL A 27 20.79 27.36 -3.72
CA VAL A 27 20.40 27.22 -5.13
C VAL A 27 21.00 25.96 -5.75
N LEU A 28 22.26 25.64 -5.42
CA LEU A 28 22.91 24.38 -5.87
C LEU A 28 22.22 23.15 -5.28
N ILE A 29 21.88 23.16 -4.01
CA ILE A 29 21.14 22.06 -3.35
C ILE A 29 19.78 21.85 -4.01
N ILE A 30 19.02 22.91 -4.26
CA ILE A 30 17.72 22.84 -4.94
C ILE A 30 17.87 22.33 -6.36
N ALA A 31 18.91 22.73 -7.10
CA ALA A 31 19.18 22.24 -8.45
C ALA A 31 19.54 20.76 -8.47
N VAL A 32 20.34 20.28 -7.53
CA VAL A 32 20.70 18.86 -7.39
C VAL A 32 19.48 18.02 -7.00
N ILE A 33 18.65 18.50 -6.07
CA ILE A 33 17.38 17.82 -5.70
C ILE A 33 16.43 17.76 -6.90
N GLY A 34 16.30 18.85 -7.64
CA GLY A 34 15.49 18.89 -8.87
C GLY A 34 15.99 17.89 -9.93
N LEU A 35 17.31 17.76 -10.09
CA LEU A 35 17.93 16.85 -11.04
C LEU A 35 17.69 15.37 -10.62
N VAL A 36 17.83 15.06 -9.33
CA VAL A 36 17.56 13.71 -8.79
C VAL A 36 16.11 13.31 -9.00
N ILE A 37 15.14 14.22 -8.80
CA ILE A 37 13.72 13.94 -9.01
C ILE A 37 13.42 13.60 -10.48
N VAL A 38 14.08 14.29 -11.42
CA VAL A 38 13.88 14.05 -12.86
C VAL A 38 14.46 12.69 -13.30
N PHE A 39 15.59 12.27 -12.75
CA PHE A 39 16.27 11.03 -13.18
C PHE A 39 15.88 9.77 -12.38
N ALA A 40 15.38 9.91 -11.16
CA ALA A 40 15.10 8.76 -10.29
C ALA A 40 13.64 8.25 -10.35
N GLY A 41 12.76 8.89 -11.12
CA GLY A 41 11.37 8.47 -11.33
C GLY A 41 10.43 8.70 -10.13
N PRO A 42 9.15 8.30 -10.25
CA PRO A 42 8.09 8.64 -9.29
C PRO A 42 8.31 8.18 -7.84
N GLY A 43 9.09 7.11 -7.63
CA GLY A 43 9.34 6.56 -6.29
C GLY A 43 10.16 7.47 -5.36
N VAL A 44 11.10 8.24 -5.93
CA VAL A 44 11.94 9.17 -5.15
C VAL A 44 11.18 10.45 -4.81
N ALA A 45 10.23 10.86 -5.67
CA ALA A 45 9.39 12.03 -5.39
C ALA A 45 8.52 11.83 -4.12
N GLY A 46 8.05 10.61 -3.86
CA GLY A 46 7.32 10.26 -2.63
C GLY A 46 8.21 10.32 -1.38
N ALA A 47 9.40 9.75 -1.44
CA ALA A 47 10.34 9.76 -0.33
C ALA A 47 10.81 11.20 0.02
N VAL A 48 11.09 12.02 -0.98
CA VAL A 48 11.47 13.43 -0.80
C VAL A 48 10.31 14.24 -0.21
N ARG A 49 9.07 14.05 -0.68
CA ARG A 49 7.88 14.73 -0.13
C ARG A 49 7.65 14.37 1.34
N ASN A 50 7.85 13.10 1.71
CA ASN A 50 7.75 12.67 3.11
C ASN A 50 8.82 13.32 3.99
N GLN A 51 10.05 13.48 3.50
CA GLN A 51 11.14 14.17 4.20
C GLN A 51 10.82 15.67 4.38
N PHE A 52 10.26 16.35 3.37
CA PHE A 52 9.87 17.75 3.48
C PHE A 52 8.70 17.96 4.46
N ASN A 53 7.74 17.05 4.49
CA ASN A 53 6.66 17.09 5.48
C ASN A 53 7.19 16.89 6.91
N LEU A 54 8.20 16.02 7.07
CA LEU A 54 8.87 15.81 8.37
C LEU A 54 9.60 17.08 8.85
N VAL A 55 10.34 17.73 7.96
CA VAL A 55 11.09 18.97 8.25
C VAL A 55 10.11 20.13 8.49
N GLY A 56 9.03 20.25 7.71
CA GLY A 56 8.00 21.27 7.89
C GLY A 56 7.31 21.18 9.26
N ASN A 57 7.02 19.95 9.70
CA ASN A 57 6.44 19.70 11.03
C ASN A 57 7.43 20.00 12.16
N THR A 58 8.73 19.74 11.97
CA THR A 58 9.77 20.00 12.97
C THR A 58 10.00 21.50 13.14
N VAL A 59 9.96 22.28 12.05
CA VAL A 59 10.14 23.75 12.09
C VAL A 59 8.94 24.44 12.71
N ASN A 60 7.70 23.97 12.45
CA ASN A 60 6.49 24.54 13.05
C ASN A 60 6.36 24.26 14.56
N ASN A 61 6.94 23.18 15.06
CA ASN A 61 6.89 22.82 16.48
C ASN A 61 8.06 23.39 17.31
N GLY A 62 9.08 23.97 16.63
CA GLY A 62 10.28 24.50 17.30
C GLY A 62 10.20 25.97 17.78
N THR A 63 9.10 26.70 17.52
CA THR A 63 9.06 28.17 17.72
C THR A 63 7.93 28.66 18.63
N VAL A 64 7.43 27.92 19.62
CA VAL A 64 6.47 28.41 20.57
C VAL A 64 6.88 28.16 22.00
N GLY A 65 7.60 29.09 22.56
CA GLY A 65 7.60 29.29 24.01
C GLY A 65 6.47 30.26 24.38
N GLY A 66 5.49 29.80 25.17
CA GLY A 66 4.58 30.69 25.89
C GLY A 66 3.09 30.35 25.87
N VAL A 67 2.65 29.70 26.92
CA VAL A 67 1.36 29.79 27.66
C VAL A 67 0.03 29.90 26.88
N GLY A 68 -0.84 28.87 27.10
CA GLY A 68 -2.30 29.07 27.22
C GLY A 68 -3.19 28.26 26.28
N GLY A 69 -3.71 27.13 26.76
CA GLY A 69 -5.05 26.59 26.60
C GLY A 69 -5.66 26.40 25.22
N GLY A 70 -5.93 25.16 24.86
CA GLY A 70 -6.84 24.80 23.78
C GLY A 70 -6.49 23.54 23.07
N ALA A 71 -7.16 22.44 23.38
CA ALA A 71 -7.01 21.13 22.74
C ALA A 71 -7.34 21.19 21.24
N SER A 72 -6.37 20.82 20.39
CA SER A 72 -6.63 20.31 19.05
C SER A 72 -5.44 19.47 18.60
N GLY A 73 -5.68 18.23 18.18
CA GLY A 73 -4.68 17.19 17.94
C GLY A 73 -3.62 17.58 16.90
N GLY A 74 -2.41 17.77 17.36
CA GLY A 74 -1.21 17.88 16.56
C GLY A 74 -0.33 16.66 16.87
N GLY A 75 -0.18 15.73 15.93
CA GLY A 75 0.68 14.58 16.07
C GLY A 75 2.15 14.98 16.25
N SER A 76 2.68 14.71 17.43
CA SER A 76 4.08 14.88 17.78
C SER A 76 4.91 13.82 17.05
N ALA A 77 5.85 14.24 16.19
CA ALA A 77 6.88 13.36 15.67
C ALA A 77 7.82 12.96 16.82
N GLY A 78 7.67 11.74 17.32
CA GLY A 78 8.58 11.19 18.33
C GLY A 78 7.96 10.22 19.34
N THR A 79 6.66 10.23 19.57
CA THR A 79 5.97 9.27 20.43
C THR A 79 4.84 8.58 19.65
N ASP A 80 4.82 7.26 19.69
CA ASP A 80 3.72 6.49 19.11
C ASP A 80 2.41 6.87 19.80
N SER A 81 1.31 6.84 19.03
CA SER A 81 -0.01 7.08 19.60
C SER A 81 -0.32 6.05 20.71
N ALA A 82 -1.16 6.41 21.68
CA ALA A 82 -1.56 5.49 22.73
C ALA A 82 -2.16 4.17 22.16
N THR A 83 -2.82 4.23 21.01
CA THR A 83 -3.37 3.07 20.32
C THR A 83 -2.28 2.14 19.78
N VAL A 84 -1.21 2.70 19.17
CA VAL A 84 -0.05 1.92 18.72
C VAL A 84 0.67 1.29 19.91
N GLN A 85 0.88 2.03 21.00
CA GLN A 85 1.45 1.50 22.23
C GLN A 85 0.64 0.32 22.78
N ALA A 86 -0.70 0.42 22.81
CA ALA A 86 -1.58 -0.67 23.23
C ALA A 86 -1.46 -1.88 22.29
N ALA A 87 -1.32 -1.66 20.98
CA ALA A 87 -1.15 -2.74 20.01
C ALA A 87 0.19 -3.49 20.21
N ILE A 88 1.30 -2.78 20.40
CA ILE A 88 2.60 -3.44 20.60
C ILE A 88 2.71 -4.16 21.95
N ALA A 89 1.92 -3.78 22.95
CA ALA A 89 1.92 -4.39 24.27
C ALA A 89 1.27 -5.79 24.32
N LYS A 90 0.53 -6.21 23.29
CA LYS A 90 -0.19 -7.48 23.22
C LYS A 90 0.13 -8.26 21.94
N ASP A 91 -0.32 -9.52 21.88
CA ASP A 91 -0.16 -10.32 20.66
C ASP A 91 -0.93 -9.72 19.49
N ALA A 92 -0.36 -9.79 18.29
CA ALA A 92 -0.98 -9.21 17.08
C ALA A 92 -2.38 -9.80 16.79
N LYS A 93 -2.60 -11.10 17.07
CA LYS A 93 -3.91 -11.75 16.88
C LYS A 93 -5.05 -11.08 17.68
N ASP A 94 -4.70 -10.33 18.72
CA ASP A 94 -5.63 -9.66 19.63
C ASP A 94 -5.81 -8.17 19.29
N TRP A 95 -5.24 -7.70 18.17
CA TRP A 95 -5.45 -6.31 17.72
C TRP A 95 -6.90 -6.10 17.30
N THR A 96 -7.51 -5.06 17.84
CA THR A 96 -8.80 -4.55 17.38
C THR A 96 -8.65 -3.91 15.97
N LEU A 97 -9.76 -3.68 15.27
CA LEU A 97 -9.73 -2.96 13.98
C LEU A 97 -9.11 -1.55 14.11
N GLU A 98 -9.35 -0.87 15.23
CA GLU A 98 -8.76 0.44 15.52
C GLU A 98 -7.23 0.36 15.66
N GLU A 99 -6.74 -0.67 16.35
CA GLU A 99 -5.30 -0.88 16.51
C GLU A 99 -4.65 -1.32 15.20
N GLN A 100 -5.30 -2.18 14.40
CA GLN A 100 -4.82 -2.55 13.07
C GLN A 100 -4.67 -1.32 12.16
N LYS A 101 -5.68 -0.43 12.18
CA LYS A 101 -5.63 0.85 11.45
C LYS A 101 -4.51 1.76 11.98
N ALA A 102 -4.41 1.95 13.29
CA ALA A 102 -3.38 2.80 13.88
C ALA A 102 -1.97 2.30 13.60
N VAL A 103 -1.74 0.98 13.68
CA VAL A 103 -0.47 0.33 13.29
C VAL A 103 -0.19 0.54 11.81
N ALA A 104 -1.18 0.38 10.94
CA ALA A 104 -1.01 0.61 9.51
C ALA A 104 -0.63 2.06 9.22
N GLU A 105 -1.31 3.04 9.81
CA GLU A 105 -1.02 4.47 9.63
C GLU A 105 0.37 4.84 10.18
N ASP A 106 0.79 4.26 11.30
CA ASP A 106 2.12 4.48 11.86
C ASP A 106 3.22 3.89 10.96
N ILE A 107 3.01 2.69 10.43
CA ILE A 107 3.94 2.06 9.47
C ILE A 107 3.96 2.82 8.14
N ALA A 108 2.82 3.28 7.63
CA ALA A 108 2.77 4.10 6.42
C ALA A 108 3.58 5.40 6.55
N ALA A 109 3.55 6.00 7.74
CA ALA A 109 4.26 7.24 8.04
C ALA A 109 5.75 7.05 8.31
N LYS A 110 6.15 5.98 8.99
CA LYS A 110 7.50 5.78 9.53
C LYS A 110 8.28 4.65 8.86
N GLY A 111 7.63 3.77 8.09
CA GLY A 111 8.24 2.57 7.53
C GLY A 111 8.79 1.66 8.64
N GLU A 112 9.99 1.14 8.43
CA GLU A 112 10.70 0.27 9.38
C GLU A 112 11.04 0.96 10.71
N ALA A 113 11.00 2.30 10.78
CA ALA A 113 11.19 3.05 12.02
C ALA A 113 9.96 3.05 12.93
N SER A 114 8.81 2.53 12.47
CA SER A 114 7.66 2.28 13.33
C SER A 114 7.97 1.24 14.39
N SER A 115 7.64 1.52 15.64
CA SER A 115 7.80 0.55 16.75
C SER A 115 6.92 -0.69 16.57
N ALA A 116 5.85 -0.62 15.76
CA ALA A 116 4.96 -1.72 15.46
C ALA A 116 5.42 -2.58 14.27
N PHE A 117 6.42 -2.10 13.47
CA PHE A 117 6.82 -2.77 12.22
C PHE A 117 7.25 -4.21 12.45
N ALA A 118 8.19 -4.47 13.34
CA ALA A 118 8.70 -5.81 13.61
C ALA A 118 7.58 -6.78 14.09
N LYS A 119 6.61 -6.28 14.84
CA LYS A 119 5.47 -7.08 15.29
C LYS A 119 4.50 -7.40 14.16
N ALA A 120 4.22 -6.44 13.28
CA ALA A 120 3.41 -6.66 12.08
C ALA A 120 4.09 -7.64 11.11
N GLU A 121 5.39 -7.50 10.89
CA GLU A 121 6.18 -8.41 10.07
C GLU A 121 6.21 -9.84 10.64
N ALA A 122 6.41 -9.98 11.94
CA ALA A 122 6.35 -11.28 12.61
C ALA A 122 4.96 -11.93 12.48
N ALA A 123 3.88 -11.14 12.61
CA ALA A 123 2.50 -11.61 12.41
C ALA A 123 2.25 -12.05 10.96
N MET A 124 2.74 -11.30 9.98
CA MET A 124 2.67 -11.66 8.56
C MET A 124 3.41 -12.96 8.28
N ASN A 125 4.66 -13.08 8.73
CA ASN A 125 5.50 -14.24 8.51
C ASN A 125 4.95 -15.52 9.17
N ALA A 126 4.31 -15.38 10.33
CA ALA A 126 3.63 -16.47 11.03
C ALA A 126 2.26 -16.83 10.43
N GLY A 127 1.74 -16.02 9.49
CA GLY A 127 0.37 -16.18 8.99
C GLY A 127 -0.68 -15.99 10.09
N THR A 128 -0.43 -15.10 11.05
CA THR A 128 -1.34 -14.83 12.18
C THR A 128 -2.72 -14.44 11.66
N LYS A 129 -3.74 -15.14 12.15
CA LYS A 129 -5.12 -14.89 11.77
C LYS A 129 -5.77 -13.88 12.69
N PHE A 130 -6.43 -12.92 12.06
CA PHE A 130 -7.39 -12.01 12.67
C PHE A 130 -8.81 -12.48 12.32
N SER A 131 -9.81 -11.95 13.01
CA SER A 131 -11.20 -12.25 12.67
C SER A 131 -12.11 -11.05 12.90
N MET A 132 -13.16 -10.93 12.09
CA MET A 132 -14.25 -9.98 12.31
C MET A 132 -15.60 -10.64 12.01
N LYS A 133 -16.67 -10.11 12.62
CA LYS A 133 -18.04 -10.50 12.31
C LYS A 133 -18.56 -9.68 11.15
N LEU A 134 -19.10 -10.35 10.15
CA LEU A 134 -19.84 -9.73 9.06
C LEU A 134 -21.28 -9.37 9.51
N THR A 135 -21.95 -8.51 8.75
CA THR A 135 -23.32 -8.08 9.06
C THR A 135 -24.34 -9.20 8.99
N ASP A 136 -24.06 -10.29 8.28
CA ASP A 136 -24.87 -11.50 8.21
C ASP A 136 -24.59 -12.52 9.33
N GLY A 137 -23.69 -12.17 10.27
CA GLY A 137 -23.29 -13.00 11.41
C GLY A 137 -22.19 -14.00 11.12
N GLN A 138 -21.74 -14.17 9.88
CA GLN A 138 -20.58 -15.00 9.56
C GLN A 138 -19.29 -14.40 10.14
N THR A 139 -18.28 -15.24 10.34
CA THR A 139 -16.95 -14.81 10.76
C THR A 139 -16.03 -14.82 9.54
N LEU A 140 -15.41 -13.67 9.27
CA LEU A 140 -14.34 -13.54 8.28
C LEU A 140 -12.99 -13.66 9.01
N GLU A 141 -12.20 -14.68 8.66
CA GLU A 141 -10.80 -14.77 9.06
C GLU A 141 -9.91 -14.14 7.99
N TYR A 142 -8.86 -13.45 8.40
CA TYR A 142 -7.94 -12.76 7.49
C TYR A 142 -6.54 -12.68 8.09
N LYS A 143 -5.54 -12.37 7.27
CA LYS A 143 -4.13 -12.25 7.65
C LYS A 143 -3.46 -11.09 6.94
N ILE A 144 -2.35 -10.58 7.47
CA ILE A 144 -1.48 -9.61 6.80
C ILE A 144 -0.75 -10.33 5.66
N ILE A 145 -0.70 -9.70 4.48
CA ILE A 145 0.05 -10.19 3.32
C ILE A 145 1.08 -9.20 2.80
N GLY A 146 0.93 -7.91 3.11
CA GLY A 146 1.84 -6.85 2.66
C GLY A 146 2.05 -5.77 3.70
N ILE A 147 3.24 -5.16 3.68
CA ILE A 147 3.64 -4.04 4.53
C ILE A 147 4.24 -2.96 3.64
N ASN A 148 3.67 -1.75 3.65
CA ASN A 148 4.01 -0.66 2.73
C ASN A 148 3.98 -1.07 1.24
N HIS A 149 3.05 -1.94 0.87
CA HIS A 149 2.99 -2.55 -0.46
C HIS A 149 2.16 -1.72 -1.44
N ASP A 150 0.88 -1.49 -1.14
CA ASP A 150 -0.09 -0.90 -2.06
C ASP A 150 -0.01 0.63 -2.07
N ASP A 151 -0.13 1.22 -3.27
CA ASP A 151 -0.23 2.66 -3.42
C ASP A 151 -1.67 3.12 -3.15
N LEU A 152 -1.81 4.20 -2.38
CA LEU A 152 -3.10 4.86 -2.16
C LEU A 152 -3.66 5.39 -3.48
N ALA A 153 -4.98 5.25 -3.69
CA ALA A 153 -5.64 5.64 -4.93
C ALA A 153 -5.56 7.15 -5.22
N ASP A 154 -5.42 7.97 -4.20
CA ASP A 154 -5.26 9.43 -4.29
C ASP A 154 -3.81 9.87 -4.55
N GLY A 155 -2.87 8.93 -4.61
CA GLY A 155 -1.45 9.19 -4.84
C GLY A 155 -0.71 9.80 -3.66
N SER A 156 -1.30 9.82 -2.46
CA SER A 156 -0.69 10.42 -1.26
C SER A 156 0.43 9.59 -0.63
N GLY A 157 0.64 8.36 -1.09
CA GLY A 157 1.68 7.44 -0.61
C GLY A 157 1.26 5.99 -0.65
N LYS A 158 1.81 5.21 0.26
CA LYS A 158 1.50 3.77 0.41
C LYS A 158 0.63 3.52 1.65
N THR A 159 -0.10 2.41 1.61
CA THR A 159 -0.77 1.86 2.79
C THR A 159 0.23 1.16 3.70
N GLY A 160 0.00 1.17 5.02
CA GLY A 160 0.92 0.49 5.93
C GLY A 160 0.74 -1.02 5.95
N LEU A 161 -0.50 -1.50 5.94
CA LEU A 161 -0.81 -2.94 5.98
C LEU A 161 -1.84 -3.31 4.93
N THR A 162 -1.58 -4.42 4.25
CA THR A 162 -2.53 -5.10 3.36
C THR A 162 -2.95 -6.42 3.97
N PHE A 163 -4.24 -6.65 3.99
CA PHE A 163 -4.87 -7.87 4.52
C PHE A 163 -5.52 -8.68 3.40
N LEU A 164 -5.56 -10.01 3.58
CA LEU A 164 -6.26 -10.95 2.70
C LEU A 164 -7.16 -11.86 3.54
N ALA A 165 -8.40 -12.05 3.13
CA ALA A 165 -9.29 -13.05 3.72
C ALA A 165 -8.69 -14.45 3.59
N ALA A 166 -8.55 -15.15 4.70
CA ALA A 166 -8.00 -16.50 4.80
C ALA A 166 -9.09 -17.58 4.86
N SER A 167 -10.32 -17.20 5.22
CA SER A 167 -11.49 -18.06 5.19
C SER A 167 -12.73 -17.20 5.00
N THR A 168 -13.59 -17.55 4.07
CA THR A 168 -14.79 -16.79 3.75
C THR A 168 -15.93 -17.70 3.29
N GLY A 169 -17.15 -17.40 3.74
CA GLY A 169 -18.39 -17.97 3.22
C GLY A 169 -18.84 -17.34 1.89
N ILE A 170 -18.26 -16.19 1.52
CA ILE A 170 -18.67 -15.40 0.36
C ILE A 170 -18.40 -16.16 -0.94
N LYS A 171 -19.43 -16.31 -1.77
CA LYS A 171 -19.34 -16.90 -3.11
C LYS A 171 -19.94 -15.95 -4.12
N SER A 172 -19.31 -15.82 -5.28
CA SER A 172 -19.84 -15.08 -6.41
C SER A 172 -19.27 -15.58 -7.73
N ARG A 173 -19.97 -15.30 -8.82
CA ARG A 173 -19.41 -15.27 -10.16
C ARG A 173 -18.70 -13.94 -10.39
N VAL A 174 -17.78 -13.92 -11.37
CA VAL A 174 -17.13 -12.67 -11.77
C VAL A 174 -18.08 -11.84 -12.64
N ASN A 175 -18.75 -12.47 -13.63
CA ASN A 175 -19.71 -11.83 -14.52
C ASN A 175 -20.96 -12.69 -14.72
N ALA A 176 -22.11 -12.08 -15.04
CA ALA A 176 -23.33 -12.78 -15.42
C ALA A 176 -23.24 -13.43 -16.81
N THR A 177 -22.41 -12.87 -17.67
CA THR A 177 -22.16 -13.36 -19.03
C THR A 177 -20.77 -14.01 -19.11
N ASN A 178 -20.64 -14.97 -20.03
CA ASN A 178 -19.39 -15.72 -20.20
C ASN A 178 -18.37 -14.90 -21.01
N THR A 179 -17.85 -13.84 -20.42
CA THR A 179 -16.86 -12.94 -21.00
C THR A 179 -15.89 -12.40 -19.94
N ASN A 180 -14.66 -12.16 -20.34
CA ASN A 180 -13.68 -11.42 -19.54
C ASN A 180 -13.34 -10.04 -20.14
N ALA A 181 -14.06 -9.62 -21.18
CA ALA A 181 -13.89 -8.31 -21.79
C ALA A 181 -14.13 -7.17 -20.79
N GLY A 182 -13.21 -6.23 -20.74
CA GLY A 182 -13.21 -5.13 -19.77
C GLY A 182 -12.56 -5.49 -18.43
N GLY A 183 -12.06 -6.73 -18.29
CA GLY A 183 -11.26 -7.18 -17.17
C GLY A 183 -11.91 -6.98 -15.80
N TRP A 184 -11.05 -6.77 -14.81
CA TRP A 184 -11.48 -6.49 -13.43
C TRP A 184 -12.28 -5.19 -13.35
N GLU A 185 -11.87 -4.14 -14.08
CA GLU A 185 -12.51 -2.83 -14.04
C GLU A 185 -14.02 -2.88 -14.27
N LYS A 186 -14.46 -3.67 -15.27
CA LYS A 186 -15.87 -3.77 -15.65
C LYS A 186 -16.60 -4.98 -15.07
N SER A 187 -15.92 -5.79 -14.24
CA SER A 187 -16.52 -6.98 -13.67
C SER A 187 -17.68 -6.65 -12.70
N GLU A 188 -18.73 -7.46 -12.72
CA GLU A 188 -19.81 -7.38 -11.74
C GLU A 188 -19.30 -7.64 -10.33
N LEU A 189 -18.31 -8.53 -10.18
CA LEU A 189 -17.74 -8.85 -8.89
C LEU A 189 -17.05 -7.65 -8.26
N ARG A 190 -16.30 -6.85 -9.04
CA ARG A 190 -15.71 -5.61 -8.54
C ARG A 190 -16.77 -4.64 -8.03
N ALA A 191 -17.87 -4.46 -8.77
CA ALA A 191 -18.98 -3.61 -8.33
C ALA A 191 -19.59 -4.09 -7.01
N LYS A 192 -19.81 -5.42 -6.87
CA LYS A 192 -20.29 -6.04 -5.62
C LYS A 192 -19.34 -5.82 -4.45
N MET A 193 -18.02 -5.88 -4.69
CA MET A 193 -16.99 -5.73 -3.67
C MET A 193 -16.79 -4.26 -3.25
N ASN A 194 -17.05 -3.29 -4.10
CA ASN A 194 -16.71 -1.89 -3.82
C ASN A 194 -17.89 -1.00 -3.42
N SER A 195 -19.12 -1.38 -3.80
CA SER A 195 -20.34 -0.61 -3.49
C SER A 195 -21.62 -1.47 -3.37
N GLY A 196 -21.55 -2.78 -3.69
CA GLY A 196 -22.68 -3.66 -3.71
C GLY A 196 -22.77 -4.61 -2.51
N GLU A 197 -23.34 -5.78 -2.77
CA GLU A 197 -23.71 -6.75 -1.73
C GLU A 197 -22.55 -7.23 -0.87
N ILE A 198 -21.33 -7.42 -1.45
CA ILE A 198 -20.17 -7.88 -0.69
C ILE A 198 -19.63 -6.76 0.20
N TRP A 199 -19.60 -5.52 -0.30
CA TRP A 199 -19.23 -4.36 0.53
C TRP A 199 -20.17 -4.20 1.72
N ASN A 200 -21.47 -4.42 1.51
CA ASN A 200 -22.51 -4.28 2.55
C ASN A 200 -22.45 -5.39 3.62
N LEU A 201 -21.75 -6.50 3.36
CA LEU A 201 -21.44 -7.49 4.39
C LEU A 201 -20.42 -6.99 5.41
N MET A 202 -19.60 -6.00 5.04
CA MET A 202 -18.57 -5.45 5.93
C MET A 202 -19.21 -4.55 6.98
N PRO A 203 -18.84 -4.66 8.28
CA PRO A 203 -19.36 -3.79 9.33
C PRO A 203 -19.03 -2.31 9.06
N SER A 204 -19.85 -1.39 9.49
CA SER A 204 -19.64 0.04 9.30
C SER A 204 -18.33 0.55 9.92
N ASP A 205 -17.95 -0.01 11.06
CA ASP A 205 -16.66 0.28 11.70
C ASP A 205 -15.48 -0.08 10.80
N PHE A 206 -15.50 -1.26 10.17
CA PHE A 206 -14.51 -1.66 9.16
C PHE A 206 -14.54 -0.74 7.94
N GLN A 207 -15.74 -0.48 7.39
CA GLN A 207 -15.90 0.34 6.19
C GLN A 207 -15.31 1.76 6.36
N SER A 208 -15.37 2.30 7.55
CA SER A 208 -14.84 3.64 7.87
C SER A 208 -13.31 3.69 7.91
N LYS A 209 -12.65 2.54 7.99
CA LYS A 209 -11.19 2.43 8.16
C LYS A 209 -10.45 2.07 6.86
N VAL A 210 -11.14 1.42 5.93
CA VAL A 210 -10.54 0.95 4.67
C VAL A 210 -10.12 2.11 3.79
N LYS A 211 -8.89 2.06 3.29
CA LYS A 211 -8.31 3.01 2.33
C LYS A 211 -8.47 2.48 0.90
N PRO A 212 -8.97 3.28 -0.04
CA PRO A 212 -8.93 2.92 -1.46
C PRO A 212 -7.49 2.86 -1.96
N VAL A 213 -7.16 1.80 -2.69
CA VAL A 213 -5.84 1.58 -3.28
C VAL A 213 -5.90 1.50 -4.80
N ARG A 214 -4.76 1.77 -5.42
CA ARG A 214 -4.58 1.68 -6.86
C ARG A 214 -4.21 0.25 -7.24
N LYS A 215 -5.09 -0.45 -7.98
CA LYS A 215 -4.83 -1.81 -8.46
C LYS A 215 -4.62 -1.81 -9.97
N LEU A 216 -3.63 -2.54 -10.44
CA LEU A 216 -3.27 -2.66 -11.85
C LEU A 216 -3.81 -3.97 -12.41
N THR A 217 -4.52 -3.93 -13.52
CA THR A 217 -5.06 -5.13 -14.19
C THR A 217 -5.16 -4.92 -15.69
N ASN A 218 -5.17 -6.03 -16.45
CA ASN A 218 -5.61 -6.00 -17.85
C ASN A 218 -7.13 -5.78 -17.88
N ASN A 219 -7.53 -4.61 -18.33
CA ASN A 219 -8.94 -4.21 -18.45
C ASN A 219 -9.42 -4.18 -19.91
N VAL A 220 -8.78 -4.95 -20.78
CA VAL A 220 -9.17 -5.13 -22.20
C VAL A 220 -9.83 -6.49 -22.37
N ASP A 221 -9.08 -7.54 -22.60
CA ASP A 221 -9.51 -8.95 -22.61
C ASP A 221 -8.28 -9.90 -22.51
N GLY A 222 -8.54 -11.19 -22.28
CA GLY A 222 -7.46 -12.19 -22.14
C GLY A 222 -6.81 -12.61 -23.46
N THR A 223 -7.37 -12.30 -24.62
CA THR A 223 -6.86 -12.72 -25.94
C THR A 223 -5.88 -11.71 -26.52
N ASP A 224 -5.93 -10.45 -26.10
CA ASP A 224 -5.01 -9.41 -26.54
C ASP A 224 -3.65 -9.58 -25.85
N LYS A 225 -2.63 -9.96 -26.62
CA LYS A 225 -1.26 -10.14 -26.11
C LYS A 225 -0.62 -8.85 -25.61
N ASN A 226 -1.04 -7.73 -26.17
CA ASN A 226 -0.48 -6.40 -25.90
C ASN A 226 -1.47 -5.53 -25.11
N ALA A 227 -2.45 -6.13 -24.46
CA ALA A 227 -3.41 -5.40 -23.64
C ALA A 227 -2.71 -4.44 -22.66
N ALA A 228 -3.22 -3.23 -22.59
CA ALA A 228 -2.74 -2.26 -21.62
C ALA A 228 -3.17 -2.65 -20.21
N VAL A 229 -2.24 -2.59 -19.27
CA VAL A 229 -2.54 -2.65 -17.85
C VAL A 229 -2.95 -1.26 -17.39
N THR A 230 -4.15 -1.14 -16.84
CA THR A 230 -4.69 0.12 -16.35
C THR A 230 -5.07 0.03 -14.86
N ALA A 231 -5.23 1.18 -14.24
CA ALA A 231 -5.47 1.26 -12.80
C ALA A 231 -6.96 1.40 -12.48
N THR A 232 -7.39 0.69 -11.43
CA THR A 232 -8.66 0.94 -10.73
C THR A 232 -8.39 1.47 -9.33
N SER A 233 -9.41 2.13 -8.73
CA SER A 233 -9.42 2.52 -7.32
C SER A 233 -10.37 1.60 -6.58
N ASP A 234 -9.84 0.80 -5.67
CA ASP A 234 -10.58 -0.27 -5.01
C ASP A 234 -10.44 -0.23 -3.48
N LYS A 235 -11.57 -0.35 -2.77
CA LYS A 235 -11.63 -0.53 -1.33
C LYS A 235 -11.44 -2.01 -0.94
N LEU A 236 -12.17 -2.89 -1.61
CA LEU A 236 -11.96 -4.33 -1.58
C LEU A 236 -11.52 -4.77 -2.97
N PHE A 237 -10.51 -5.62 -3.03
CA PHE A 237 -9.98 -6.14 -4.29
C PHE A 237 -9.65 -7.64 -4.18
N MET A 238 -9.51 -8.29 -5.30
CA MET A 238 -8.90 -9.62 -5.41
C MET A 238 -7.45 -9.45 -5.85
N LEU A 239 -6.60 -10.40 -5.50
CA LEU A 239 -5.21 -10.38 -5.93
C LEU A 239 -5.12 -10.69 -7.42
N SER A 240 -4.16 -10.06 -8.10
CA SER A 240 -3.74 -10.46 -9.44
C SER A 240 -2.75 -11.61 -9.37
N TYR A 241 -2.55 -12.29 -10.50
CA TYR A 241 -1.58 -13.36 -10.60
C TYR A 241 -0.15 -12.91 -10.25
N SER A 242 0.29 -11.76 -10.74
CA SER A 242 1.63 -11.22 -10.45
C SER A 242 1.80 -10.71 -9.00
N GLU A 243 0.72 -10.49 -8.27
CA GLU A 243 0.76 -10.20 -6.83
C GLU A 243 0.94 -11.47 -5.98
N ILE A 244 0.73 -12.62 -6.59
CA ILE A 244 0.88 -13.94 -5.96
C ILE A 244 2.20 -14.60 -6.38
N VAL A 245 2.54 -14.57 -7.67
CA VAL A 245 3.64 -15.32 -8.28
C VAL A 245 4.74 -14.37 -8.71
N GLU A 246 5.98 -14.65 -8.32
CA GLU A 246 7.14 -13.84 -8.69
C GLU A 246 7.44 -13.93 -10.20
N THR A 247 7.42 -15.15 -10.74
CA THR A 247 7.72 -15.41 -12.16
C THR A 247 6.51 -16.03 -12.84
N PRO A 248 5.90 -15.34 -13.80
CA PRO A 248 4.75 -15.86 -14.53
C PRO A 248 5.04 -17.19 -15.23
N TYR A 249 4.01 -17.98 -15.42
CA TYR A 249 4.08 -19.23 -16.16
C TYR A 249 4.65 -19.00 -17.57
N SER A 250 5.69 -19.76 -17.93
CA SER A 250 6.43 -19.59 -19.19
C SER A 250 5.55 -19.75 -20.44
N GLY A 251 4.48 -20.55 -20.37
CA GLY A 251 3.50 -20.70 -21.44
C GLY A 251 2.71 -19.43 -21.75
N TRP A 252 2.74 -18.44 -20.88
CA TRP A 252 2.09 -17.13 -21.05
C TRP A 252 3.06 -16.02 -21.44
N SER A 253 4.31 -16.34 -21.77
CA SER A 253 5.36 -15.35 -22.12
C SER A 253 5.00 -14.41 -23.26
N GLY A 254 4.03 -14.78 -24.11
CA GLY A 254 3.50 -13.91 -25.18
C GLY A 254 2.51 -12.85 -24.70
N TYR A 255 2.13 -12.83 -23.41
CA TYR A 255 1.15 -11.92 -22.83
C TYR A 255 1.86 -11.06 -21.77
N SER A 256 2.42 -9.94 -22.18
CA SER A 256 3.28 -9.10 -21.32
C SER A 256 2.55 -8.55 -20.09
N TRP A 257 1.24 -8.39 -20.16
CA TRP A 257 0.44 -7.84 -19.07
C TRP A 257 0.33 -8.75 -17.84
N ILE A 258 0.41 -10.10 -18.00
CA ILE A 258 0.22 -11.03 -16.87
C ILE A 258 1.28 -10.89 -15.77
N GLY A 259 2.45 -10.39 -16.09
CA GLY A 259 3.52 -10.08 -15.14
C GLY A 259 3.56 -8.61 -14.67
N ASN A 260 2.63 -7.77 -15.16
CA ASN A 260 2.64 -6.33 -14.90
C ASN A 260 1.41 -5.84 -14.12
N GLU A 261 0.57 -6.75 -13.61
CA GLU A 261 -0.63 -6.45 -12.84
C GLU A 261 -0.37 -6.21 -11.34
N GLY A 262 0.86 -5.92 -10.99
CA GLY A 262 1.32 -5.68 -9.62
C GLY A 262 2.65 -6.37 -9.34
N THR A 263 3.05 -6.40 -8.09
CA THR A 263 4.25 -7.08 -7.60
C THR A 263 3.88 -8.07 -6.51
N GLN A 264 4.67 -9.15 -6.36
CA GLN A 264 4.39 -10.19 -5.39
C GLN A 264 4.39 -9.63 -3.95
N TYR A 265 3.35 -9.95 -3.19
CA TYR A 265 3.25 -9.57 -1.79
C TYR A 265 4.32 -10.24 -0.91
N GLU A 266 4.76 -9.53 0.12
CA GLU A 266 5.82 -9.96 1.04
C GLU A 266 5.54 -11.32 1.67
N ALA A 267 4.28 -11.61 2.01
CA ALA A 267 3.87 -12.89 2.59
C ALA A 267 4.12 -14.10 1.68
N PHE A 268 4.23 -13.89 0.36
CA PHE A 268 4.40 -14.94 -0.65
C PHE A 268 5.84 -15.07 -1.16
N LYS A 269 6.67 -14.05 -0.96
CA LYS A 269 8.08 -14.04 -1.38
C LYS A 269 8.84 -15.23 -0.80
N GLY A 270 9.55 -15.96 -1.68
CA GLY A 270 10.29 -17.16 -1.32
C GLY A 270 9.45 -18.39 -0.93
N LYS A 271 8.11 -18.27 -0.91
CA LYS A 271 7.17 -19.37 -0.60
C LYS A 271 6.39 -19.81 -1.82
N VAL A 272 5.99 -18.87 -2.67
CA VAL A 272 5.31 -19.13 -3.95
C VAL A 272 6.32 -18.90 -5.06
N THR A 273 6.99 -19.98 -5.50
CA THR A 273 8.09 -19.90 -6.46
C THR A 273 7.68 -20.23 -7.89
N ASN A 274 6.56 -20.93 -8.05
CA ASN A 274 6.00 -21.26 -9.36
C ASN A 274 4.48 -21.49 -9.26
N ASN A 275 3.83 -21.55 -10.39
CA ASN A 275 2.38 -21.59 -10.53
C ASN A 275 1.78 -23.00 -10.44
N TYR A 276 2.59 -24.07 -10.44
CA TYR A 276 2.11 -25.45 -10.41
C TYR A 276 2.31 -26.15 -9.08
N SER A 277 3.02 -25.54 -8.15
CA SER A 277 3.22 -26.12 -6.82
C SER A 277 2.03 -25.76 -5.92
N GLY A 278 1.54 -26.71 -5.15
CA GLY A 278 0.65 -26.40 -4.04
C GLY A 278 1.37 -25.51 -3.04
N ASN A 279 0.74 -24.39 -2.66
CA ASN A 279 1.35 -23.40 -1.76
C ASN A 279 0.47 -23.26 -0.53
N ASP A 280 0.92 -23.79 0.61
CA ASP A 280 0.16 -23.77 1.85
C ASP A 280 -0.20 -22.34 2.31
N CYS A 281 0.64 -21.35 1.98
CA CYS A 281 0.36 -19.96 2.32
C CYS A 281 -0.80 -19.35 1.52
N LEU A 282 -1.18 -19.95 0.38
CA LEU A 282 -2.32 -19.55 -0.46
C LEU A 282 -3.54 -20.42 -0.23
N SER A 283 -3.35 -21.66 0.25
CA SER A 283 -4.44 -22.58 0.44
C SER A 283 -5.38 -22.11 1.56
N VAL A 284 -6.66 -22.02 1.24
CA VAL A 284 -7.75 -21.80 2.21
C VAL A 284 -8.71 -23.01 2.24
N GLY A 285 -8.27 -24.15 1.70
CA GLY A 285 -9.03 -25.40 1.62
C GLY A 285 -10.14 -25.42 0.55
N VAL A 286 -10.32 -24.31 -0.15
CA VAL A 286 -11.30 -24.14 -1.24
C VAL A 286 -10.69 -23.24 -2.31
N ALA A 287 -11.20 -23.36 -3.55
CA ALA A 287 -10.79 -22.48 -4.64
C ALA A 287 -11.35 -21.07 -4.46
N TRP A 288 -10.57 -20.04 -4.84
CA TRP A 288 -10.95 -18.63 -4.75
C TRP A 288 -10.43 -17.81 -5.93
N TRP A 289 -11.22 -16.80 -6.35
CA TRP A 289 -10.95 -15.99 -7.53
C TRP A 289 -9.72 -15.11 -7.40
N GLU A 290 -8.99 -14.96 -8.50
CA GLU A 290 -8.08 -13.85 -8.79
C GLU A 290 -8.76 -12.82 -9.69
N CYS A 291 -8.22 -11.60 -9.76
CA CYS A 291 -8.71 -10.59 -10.69
C CYS A 291 -8.11 -10.69 -12.10
N SER A 292 -7.02 -11.44 -12.26
CA SER A 292 -6.35 -11.62 -13.56
C SER A 292 -7.17 -12.44 -14.53
N LEU A 293 -7.11 -12.04 -15.78
CA LEU A 293 -7.66 -12.81 -16.89
C LEU A 293 -6.78 -14.02 -17.22
N ASN A 294 -7.37 -15.09 -17.75
CA ASN A 294 -6.57 -16.17 -18.30
C ASN A 294 -6.03 -15.76 -19.68
N PRO A 295 -4.70 -15.79 -19.90
CA PRO A 295 -4.10 -15.54 -21.22
C PRO A 295 -4.62 -16.49 -22.29
N SER A 296 -4.90 -15.97 -23.47
CA SER A 296 -5.48 -16.66 -24.64
C SER A 296 -6.96 -17.01 -24.56
N ALA A 297 -7.69 -16.57 -23.53
CA ALA A 297 -9.11 -16.87 -23.35
C ALA A 297 -9.94 -15.59 -23.25
N SER A 298 -11.16 -15.61 -23.83
CA SER A 298 -12.10 -14.47 -23.83
C SER A 298 -13.17 -14.54 -22.73
N ALA A 299 -13.16 -15.61 -21.92
CA ALA A 299 -14.23 -15.89 -20.96
C ALA A 299 -13.74 -16.38 -19.59
N LEU A 300 -12.41 -16.53 -19.41
CA LEU A 300 -11.84 -17.16 -18.24
C LEU A 300 -11.12 -16.14 -17.36
N PHE A 301 -11.31 -16.27 -16.05
CA PHE A 301 -10.50 -15.63 -15.01
C PHE A 301 -9.64 -16.66 -14.31
N LEU A 302 -8.49 -16.24 -13.79
CA LEU A 302 -7.65 -17.08 -12.97
C LEU A 302 -8.25 -17.28 -11.58
N TYR A 303 -7.87 -18.36 -10.92
CA TYR A 303 -8.22 -18.65 -9.54
C TYR A 303 -7.16 -19.52 -8.88
N VAL A 304 -6.97 -19.33 -7.59
CA VAL A 304 -6.19 -20.22 -6.75
C VAL A 304 -7.03 -21.45 -6.40
N ASN A 305 -6.53 -22.65 -6.68
CA ASN A 305 -7.24 -23.88 -6.34
C ASN A 305 -7.17 -24.20 -4.82
N SER A 306 -7.83 -25.27 -4.40
CA SER A 306 -7.86 -25.69 -2.98
C SER A 306 -6.48 -26.02 -2.39
N ASN A 307 -5.50 -26.34 -3.22
CA ASN A 307 -4.13 -26.68 -2.81
C ASN A 307 -3.19 -25.46 -2.87
N GLY A 308 -3.70 -24.27 -3.20
CA GLY A 308 -2.89 -23.05 -3.31
C GLY A 308 -2.18 -22.88 -4.66
N ASP A 309 -2.64 -23.50 -5.74
CA ASP A 309 -2.08 -23.33 -7.08
C ASP A 309 -2.82 -22.21 -7.83
N PRO A 310 -2.16 -21.09 -8.21
CA PRO A 310 -2.79 -19.90 -8.78
C PRO A 310 -2.95 -19.93 -10.31
N SER A 311 -2.55 -21.02 -10.98
CA SER A 311 -2.58 -21.10 -12.45
C SER A 311 -3.88 -21.64 -13.03
N TYR A 312 -4.85 -21.98 -12.19
CA TYR A 312 -6.12 -22.52 -12.63
C TYR A 312 -7.06 -21.43 -13.15
N ASN A 313 -8.05 -21.82 -13.95
CA ASN A 313 -8.99 -20.89 -14.53
C ASN A 313 -10.42 -21.45 -14.56
N TYR A 314 -11.38 -20.55 -14.49
CA TYR A 314 -12.81 -20.84 -14.64
C TYR A 314 -13.49 -19.81 -15.53
N VAL A 315 -14.61 -20.23 -16.15
CA VAL A 315 -15.48 -19.29 -16.87
C VAL A 315 -16.06 -18.25 -15.91
N ALA A 316 -16.17 -17.02 -16.39
CA ALA A 316 -16.61 -15.87 -15.59
C ALA A 316 -17.97 -16.05 -14.90
N THR A 317 -18.83 -16.93 -15.44
CA THR A 317 -20.18 -17.23 -14.91
C THR A 317 -20.17 -18.26 -13.78
N ASN A 318 -19.07 -18.97 -13.54
CA ASN A 318 -19.00 -19.92 -12.43
C ASN A 318 -19.00 -19.20 -11.09
N SER A 319 -19.59 -19.84 -10.08
CA SER A 319 -19.54 -19.36 -8.70
C SER A 319 -18.35 -19.98 -7.98
N ASN A 320 -17.45 -19.13 -7.46
CA ASN A 320 -16.28 -19.54 -6.68
C ASN A 320 -16.20 -18.69 -5.40
N ARG A 321 -15.31 -19.03 -4.47
CA ARG A 321 -15.07 -18.22 -3.28
C ARG A 321 -14.47 -16.86 -3.66
N VAL A 322 -14.82 -15.87 -2.89
CA VAL A 322 -14.23 -14.53 -2.96
C VAL A 322 -13.41 -14.32 -1.68
N CYS A 323 -12.11 -14.16 -1.83
CA CYS A 323 -11.19 -13.81 -0.75
C CYS A 323 -10.83 -12.32 -0.90
N PRO A 324 -11.59 -11.39 -0.31
CA PRO A 324 -11.28 -9.98 -0.40
C PRO A 324 -9.94 -9.65 0.23
N ALA A 325 -9.19 -8.75 -0.42
CA ALA A 325 -8.08 -8.03 0.17
C ALA A 325 -8.47 -6.57 0.37
N TRP A 326 -7.83 -5.91 1.34
CA TRP A 326 -8.04 -4.49 1.66
C TRP A 326 -6.84 -3.91 2.39
N CYS A 327 -6.81 -2.58 2.51
CA CYS A 327 -5.77 -1.85 3.22
C CYS A 327 -6.36 -0.90 4.27
N PHE A 328 -5.56 -0.66 5.32
CA PHE A 328 -5.80 0.40 6.29
C PHE A 328 -4.72 1.49 6.20
#